data_ba492257ac5f9def69423bf81e48738a
#
_entry.id   ba492257ac5f9def69423bf81e48738a
#
_cell.length_a   1.000
_cell.length_b   1.000
_cell.length_c   1.000
_cell.angle_alpha   90.00
_cell.angle_beta   90.00
_cell.angle_gamma   90.00
#
_symmetry.space_group_name_H-M   'P 1'
#
loop_
_entity.id
_entity.type
_entity.pdbx_description
1 polymer ?
#
loop_
_entity_poly.entity_id
_entity_poly.type
_entity_poly.pdbx_seq_one_letter_code
_entity_poly.pdbx_strand_id
1 'polypeptide(L)'
;MENVIDYATLFAPLMDELYKQEAKTSILEGDETTVKKGAHGEIKVAKIDMDALGDYDRKSGYTKGGTKFSWETVKYDKERSQELNIDRLDNDEALEMPAAKLLSEFIRTKVIPETDAARIAKICGTEGISVKEEKLTDGASVVKALRVASDKMDNDEVAEESRILFIVGSYLSMIEDMDTTKSKKILDKFSTIIKMPQSRMYT
;
A
#
# COMPACT_ATOMS: atom_id res chain seq x y z
N MET A 1 35.66 15.23 12.82
CA MET A 1 34.44 14.80 12.09
C MET A 1 34.34 13.30 12.28
N GLU A 2 33.77 12.90 13.40
CA GLU A 2 33.65 11.48 13.78
C GLU A 2 32.23 11.01 13.53
N ASN A 3 32.09 10.03 12.60
CA ASN A 3 31.09 8.97 12.59
C ASN A 3 29.60 9.30 12.64
N VAL A 4 29.13 10.25 11.87
CA VAL A 4 27.70 10.39 11.55
C VAL A 4 27.19 9.17 10.74
N ILE A 5 28.09 8.48 10.03
CA ILE A 5 27.76 7.35 9.15
C ILE A 5 27.46 6.06 9.93
N ASP A 6 28.17 5.81 11.04
CA ASP A 6 27.98 4.58 11.84
C ASP A 6 26.63 4.58 12.59
N TYR A 7 26.20 5.73 13.08
CA TYR A 7 24.88 5.85 13.71
C TYR A 7 23.73 5.67 12.70
N ALA A 8 23.86 6.22 11.50
CA ALA A 8 22.86 6.06 10.46
C ALA A 8 22.70 4.59 10.02
N THR A 9 23.78 3.83 9.92
CA THR A 9 23.75 2.39 9.57
C THR A 9 23.18 1.52 10.68
N LEU A 10 23.32 1.92 11.95
CA LEU A 10 22.76 1.20 13.08
C LEU A 10 21.26 1.42 13.25
N PHE A 11 20.79 2.66 13.05
CA PHE A 11 19.39 3.03 13.27
C PHE A 11 18.48 2.76 12.07
N ALA A 12 19.00 2.76 10.85
CA ALA A 12 18.19 2.55 9.65
C ALA A 12 17.37 1.23 9.66
N PRO A 13 17.93 0.07 10.04
CA PRO A 13 17.16 -1.17 10.14
C PRO A 13 16.04 -1.13 11.18
N LEU A 14 16.31 -0.52 12.34
CA LEU A 14 15.32 -0.37 13.43
C LEU A 14 14.15 0.54 13.01
N MET A 15 14.45 1.60 12.26
CA MET A 15 13.41 2.50 11.72
C MET A 15 12.56 1.82 10.66
N ASP A 16 13.16 1.03 9.79
CA ASP A 16 12.45 0.26 8.75
C ASP A 16 11.55 -0.81 9.36
N GLU A 17 12.02 -1.51 10.40
CA GLU A 17 11.21 -2.47 11.15
C GLU A 17 10.00 -1.80 11.83
N LEU A 18 10.21 -0.68 12.51
CA LEU A 18 9.12 0.08 13.14
C LEU A 18 8.12 0.57 12.09
N TYR A 19 8.59 1.06 10.97
CA TYR A 19 7.74 1.49 9.86
C TYR A 19 6.88 0.34 9.33
N LYS A 20 7.47 -0.81 9.03
CA LYS A 20 6.75 -1.99 8.53
C LYS A 20 5.69 -2.50 9.50
N GLN A 21 5.95 -2.44 10.80
CA GLN A 21 4.99 -2.87 11.83
C GLN A 21 3.78 -1.95 11.96
N GLU A 22 3.96 -0.63 11.82
CA GLU A 22 2.90 0.35 12.10
C GLU A 22 2.22 0.92 10.86
N ALA A 23 2.84 0.86 9.68
CA ALA A 23 2.25 1.32 8.44
C ALA A 23 1.10 0.41 8.00
N LYS A 24 -0.10 0.98 7.84
CA LYS A 24 -1.29 0.23 7.41
C LYS A 24 -1.23 -0.19 5.95
N THR A 25 -0.46 0.52 5.14
CA THR A 25 -0.27 0.24 3.72
C THR A 25 0.97 -0.60 3.42
N SER A 26 1.69 -1.11 4.43
CA SER A 26 2.87 -1.97 4.22
C SER A 26 2.54 -3.25 3.42
N ILE A 27 1.31 -3.76 3.53
CA ILE A 27 0.85 -4.91 2.74
C ILE A 27 0.83 -4.65 1.22
N LEU A 28 0.87 -3.38 0.79
CA LEU A 28 0.93 -2.98 -0.62
C LEU A 28 2.37 -2.91 -1.14
N GLU A 29 3.36 -3.16 -0.31
CA GLU A 29 4.76 -3.20 -0.74
C GLU A 29 4.98 -4.42 -1.64
N GLY A 30 5.49 -4.16 -2.85
CA GLY A 30 5.77 -5.23 -3.82
C GLY A 30 6.97 -6.09 -3.41
N ASP A 31 7.07 -7.26 -4.03
CA ASP A 31 8.20 -8.15 -3.84
C ASP A 31 9.49 -7.54 -4.45
N GLU A 32 10.57 -7.52 -3.71
CA GLU A 32 11.88 -7.00 -4.14
C GLU A 32 12.42 -7.72 -5.39
N THR A 33 11.94 -8.93 -5.68
CA THR A 33 12.35 -9.70 -6.85
C THR A 33 11.85 -9.12 -8.18
N THR A 34 10.75 -8.39 -8.15
CA THR A 34 10.11 -7.77 -9.33
C THR A 34 10.55 -6.33 -9.57
N VAL A 35 11.32 -5.77 -8.66
CA VAL A 35 11.75 -4.37 -8.68
C VAL A 35 13.26 -4.28 -8.71
N LYS A 36 13.81 -3.48 -9.62
CA LYS A 36 15.25 -3.17 -9.67
C LYS A 36 15.48 -1.69 -9.43
N LYS A 37 16.56 -1.37 -8.75
CA LYS A 37 17.04 0.00 -8.60
C LYS A 37 17.40 0.57 -9.96
N GLY A 38 16.82 1.72 -10.32
CA GLY A 38 17.13 2.47 -11.54
C GLY A 38 18.24 3.49 -11.33
N ALA A 39 18.22 4.56 -12.11
CA ALA A 39 19.05 5.74 -11.87
C ALA A 39 18.57 6.47 -10.58
N HIS A 40 19.24 7.57 -10.22
CA HIS A 40 18.86 8.35 -9.04
C HIS A 40 17.40 8.81 -9.15
N GLY A 41 16.58 8.48 -8.15
CA GLY A 41 15.13 8.79 -8.14
C GLY A 41 14.24 7.90 -9.03
N GLU A 42 14.75 6.75 -9.49
CA GLU A 42 14.01 5.85 -10.36
C GLU A 42 14.03 4.40 -9.85
N ILE A 43 12.94 3.70 -10.08
CA ILE A 43 12.83 2.24 -9.94
C ILE A 43 12.42 1.62 -11.28
N LYS A 44 12.84 0.40 -11.51
CA LYS A 44 12.45 -0.39 -12.69
C LYS A 44 11.58 -1.56 -12.24
N VAL A 45 10.40 -1.65 -12.82
CA VAL A 45 9.43 -2.71 -12.56
C VAL A 45 9.40 -3.66 -13.75
N ALA A 46 9.44 -4.96 -13.49
CA ALA A 46 9.35 -5.97 -14.53
C ALA A 46 7.94 -6.04 -15.13
N LYS A 47 7.84 -6.00 -16.46
CA LYS A 47 6.60 -6.18 -17.20
C LYS A 47 6.73 -7.33 -18.16
N ILE A 48 5.82 -8.29 -18.03
CA ILE A 48 5.74 -9.47 -18.89
C ILE A 48 4.45 -9.36 -19.68
N ASP A 49 4.56 -9.47 -20.98
CA ASP A 49 3.44 -9.50 -21.92
C ASP A 49 3.53 -10.80 -22.71
N MET A 50 2.43 -11.53 -22.83
CA MET A 50 2.36 -12.82 -23.49
C MET A 50 1.15 -12.88 -24.42
N ASP A 51 1.34 -13.43 -25.61
CA ASP A 51 0.25 -13.67 -26.53
C ASP A 51 -0.72 -14.72 -25.96
N ALA A 52 -2.01 -14.53 -26.26
CA ALA A 52 -3.05 -15.48 -25.90
C ALA A 52 -2.87 -16.83 -26.66
N LEU A 53 -3.57 -17.85 -26.18
CA LEU A 53 -3.65 -19.13 -26.87
C LEU A 53 -4.28 -18.97 -28.24
N GLY A 54 -3.65 -19.54 -29.25
CA GLY A 54 -4.18 -19.61 -30.61
C GLY A 54 -4.76 -20.99 -30.91
N ASP A 55 -5.56 -21.07 -31.98
CA ASP A 55 -6.16 -22.33 -32.41
C ASP A 55 -5.09 -23.31 -32.90
N TYR A 56 -5.22 -24.57 -32.46
CA TYR A 56 -4.39 -25.66 -32.93
C TYR A 56 -4.91 -26.22 -34.26
N ASP A 57 -4.06 -26.23 -35.29
CA ASP A 57 -4.36 -26.90 -36.54
C ASP A 57 -3.52 -28.16 -36.71
N ARG A 58 -4.16 -29.27 -37.06
CA ARG A 58 -3.48 -30.57 -37.25
C ARG A 58 -2.43 -30.57 -38.38
N LYS A 59 -2.54 -29.63 -39.34
CA LYS A 59 -1.60 -29.54 -40.47
C LYS A 59 -0.45 -28.60 -40.22
N SER A 60 -0.73 -27.46 -39.58
CA SER A 60 0.26 -26.40 -39.31
C SER A 60 0.84 -26.46 -37.89
N GLY A 61 0.26 -27.27 -37.00
CA GLY A 61 0.72 -27.46 -35.62
C GLY A 61 0.30 -26.35 -34.66
N TYR A 62 1.19 -26.03 -33.72
CA TYR A 62 0.97 -25.01 -32.69
C TYR A 62 1.15 -23.60 -33.23
N THR A 63 0.29 -22.68 -32.80
CA THR A 63 0.46 -21.26 -33.04
C THR A 63 1.73 -20.76 -32.33
N LYS A 64 2.57 -20.00 -33.04
CA LYS A 64 3.77 -19.41 -32.45
C LYS A 64 3.36 -18.16 -31.68
N GLY A 65 3.34 -18.26 -30.35
CA GLY A 65 3.15 -17.11 -29.46
C GLY A 65 4.46 -16.41 -29.14
N GLY A 66 4.38 -15.10 -28.96
CA GLY A 66 5.50 -14.27 -28.49
C GLY A 66 5.41 -13.98 -26.99
N THR A 67 6.55 -13.95 -26.33
CA THR A 67 6.66 -13.42 -24.95
C THR A 67 7.57 -12.21 -24.97
N LYS A 68 7.08 -11.08 -24.48
CA LYS A 68 7.85 -9.85 -24.37
C LYS A 68 8.12 -9.53 -22.91
N PHE A 69 9.39 -9.51 -22.55
CA PHE A 69 9.84 -9.06 -21.24
C PHE A 69 10.43 -7.65 -21.37
N SER A 70 9.95 -6.71 -20.57
CA SER A 70 10.44 -5.34 -20.56
C SER A 70 10.52 -4.79 -19.14
N TRP A 71 11.38 -3.78 -18.95
CA TRP A 71 11.47 -3.03 -17.71
C TRP A 71 10.82 -1.67 -17.89
N GLU A 72 9.78 -1.40 -17.12
CA GLU A 72 9.15 -0.09 -17.04
C GLU A 72 9.85 0.75 -15.98
N THR A 73 10.24 1.98 -16.32
CA THR A 73 10.90 2.89 -15.38
C THR A 73 9.86 3.79 -14.75
N VAL A 74 9.77 3.72 -13.43
CA VAL A 74 8.89 4.57 -12.61
C VAL A 74 9.77 5.57 -11.85
N LYS A 75 9.44 6.86 -11.93
CA LYS A 75 10.12 7.93 -11.20
C LYS A 75 9.42 8.20 -9.88
N TYR A 76 10.22 8.50 -8.85
CA TYR A 76 9.68 9.02 -7.61
C TYR A 76 9.20 10.45 -7.84
N ASP A 77 7.96 10.72 -7.48
CA ASP A 77 7.31 12.02 -7.62
C ASP A 77 7.25 12.81 -6.30
N LYS A 78 7.65 12.19 -5.18
CA LYS A 78 7.67 12.82 -3.86
C LYS A 78 8.99 12.55 -3.16
N GLU A 79 9.65 13.63 -2.77
CA GLU A 79 10.84 13.61 -1.93
C GLU A 79 10.63 14.63 -0.81
N ARG A 80 10.60 14.15 0.43
CA ARG A 80 10.41 15.01 1.60
C ARG A 80 11.40 14.63 2.67
N SER A 81 11.97 15.64 3.29
CA SER A 81 12.95 15.49 4.36
C SER A 81 12.71 16.52 5.46
N GLN A 82 13.11 16.18 6.66
CA GLN A 82 13.19 17.11 7.78
C GLN A 82 14.48 16.86 8.54
N GLU A 83 15.20 17.90 8.82
CA GLU A 83 16.39 17.86 9.66
C GLU A 83 15.98 18.01 11.13
N LEU A 84 16.43 17.07 11.96
CA LEU A 84 16.23 17.09 13.41
C LEU A 84 17.61 17.28 14.04
N ASN A 85 17.85 18.45 14.64
CA ASN A 85 19.07 18.76 15.34
C ASN A 85 18.87 18.55 16.85
N ILE A 86 19.71 17.70 17.46
CA ILE A 86 19.76 17.46 18.90
C ILE A 86 21.15 17.86 19.36
N ASP A 87 21.23 18.72 20.39
CA ASP A 87 22.50 19.08 20.96
C ASP A 87 23.13 17.87 21.64
N ARG A 88 24.41 17.65 21.40
CA ARG A 88 25.16 16.52 21.94
C ARG A 88 25.21 16.56 23.47
N LEU A 89 25.37 17.74 24.05
CA LEU A 89 25.40 17.92 25.50
C LEU A 89 24.06 17.53 26.15
N ASP A 90 22.96 17.98 25.56
CA ASP A 90 21.62 17.63 26.05
C ASP A 90 21.33 16.14 25.91
N ASN A 91 21.86 15.49 24.86
CA ASN A 91 21.70 14.07 24.65
C ASN A 91 22.53 13.24 25.65
N ASP A 92 23.76 13.64 25.94
CA ASP A 92 24.62 12.96 26.92
C ASP A 92 24.09 13.12 28.36
N GLU A 93 23.55 14.29 28.74
CA GLU A 93 22.93 14.52 30.05
C GLU A 93 21.63 13.71 30.22
N ALA A 94 20.91 13.43 29.15
CA ALA A 94 19.68 12.65 29.17
C ALA A 94 19.87 11.15 28.87
N LEU A 95 21.08 10.62 28.99
CA LEU A 95 21.43 9.20 28.80
C LEU A 95 21.12 8.64 27.42
N GLU A 96 21.30 9.43 26.36
CA GLU A 96 21.11 9.04 24.94
C GLU A 96 19.70 8.55 24.56
N MET A 97 18.77 8.48 25.50
CA MET A 97 17.39 8.05 25.28
C MET A 97 16.53 9.01 24.44
N PRO A 98 16.69 10.36 24.52
CA PRO A 98 15.80 11.28 23.82
C PRO A 98 15.91 11.20 22.31
N ALA A 99 17.10 11.01 21.75
CA ALA A 99 17.30 10.98 20.30
C ALA A 99 16.55 9.81 19.62
N ALA A 100 16.75 8.60 20.13
CA ALA A 100 16.08 7.41 19.60
C ALA A 100 14.57 7.47 19.79
N LYS A 101 14.11 7.95 20.95
CA LYS A 101 12.69 8.11 21.26
C LYS A 101 12.04 9.19 20.38
N LEU A 102 12.71 10.33 20.19
CA LEU A 102 12.23 11.41 19.32
C LEU A 102 12.11 10.92 17.87
N LEU A 103 13.09 10.20 17.38
CA LEU A 103 13.09 9.66 16.02
C LEU A 103 11.96 8.64 15.82
N SER A 104 11.79 7.71 16.76
CA SER A 104 10.69 6.73 16.72
C SER A 104 9.32 7.40 16.73
N GLU A 105 9.14 8.42 17.58
CA GLU A 105 7.90 9.17 17.66
C GLU A 105 7.65 10.01 16.39
N PHE A 106 8.70 10.58 15.80
CA PHE A 106 8.61 11.29 14.51
C PHE A 106 8.14 10.36 13.39
N ILE A 107 8.73 9.16 13.28
CA ILE A 107 8.31 8.16 12.29
C ILE A 107 6.85 7.79 12.49
N ARG A 108 6.46 7.46 13.72
CA ARG A 108 5.10 7.04 14.06
C ARG A 108 4.04 8.12 13.79
N THR A 109 4.34 9.38 14.17
CA THR A 109 3.35 10.46 14.15
C THR A 109 3.35 11.28 12.86
N LYS A 110 4.43 11.27 12.10
CA LYS A 110 4.58 12.10 10.89
C LYS A 110 4.80 11.28 9.64
N VAL A 111 5.83 10.43 9.62
CA VAL A 111 6.22 9.71 8.40
C VAL A 111 5.16 8.68 8.00
N ILE A 112 4.75 7.81 8.92
CA ILE A 112 3.78 6.75 8.64
C ILE A 112 2.43 7.28 8.17
N PRO A 113 1.77 8.23 8.87
CA PRO A 113 0.50 8.77 8.41
C PRO A 113 0.56 9.45 7.05
N GLU A 114 1.64 10.18 6.79
CA GLU A 114 1.84 10.85 5.51
C GLU A 114 2.07 9.85 4.36
N THR A 115 2.85 8.81 4.61
CA THR A 115 3.12 7.78 3.60
C THR A 115 1.86 6.97 3.27
N ASP A 116 1.09 6.57 4.29
CA ASP A 116 -0.18 5.88 4.11
C ASP A 116 -1.16 6.73 3.28
N ALA A 117 -1.34 8.00 3.64
CA ALA A 117 -2.21 8.92 2.91
C ALA A 117 -1.74 9.15 1.46
N ALA A 118 -0.43 9.29 1.25
CA ALA A 118 0.14 9.46 -0.08
C ALA A 118 -0.07 8.23 -0.98
N ARG A 119 0.08 7.02 -0.43
CA ARG A 119 -0.16 5.77 -1.17
C ARG A 119 -1.62 5.63 -1.58
N ILE A 120 -2.55 5.85 -0.66
CA ILE A 120 -4.00 5.81 -0.95
C ILE A 120 -4.37 6.87 -2.00
N ALA A 121 -3.90 8.11 -1.83
CA ALA A 121 -4.13 9.18 -2.80
C ALA A 121 -3.60 8.83 -4.20
N LYS A 122 -2.41 8.23 -4.28
CA LYS A 122 -1.81 7.79 -5.55
C LYS A 122 -2.64 6.70 -6.20
N ILE A 123 -3.09 5.69 -5.44
CA ILE A 123 -3.96 4.63 -5.96
C ILE A 123 -5.27 5.21 -6.48
N CYS A 124 -5.97 6.03 -5.68
CA CYS A 124 -7.24 6.61 -6.08
C CYS A 124 -7.14 7.60 -7.24
N GLY A 125 -5.98 8.28 -7.40
CA GLY A 125 -5.73 9.24 -8.46
C GLY A 125 -5.09 8.66 -9.73
N THR A 126 -4.79 7.35 -9.77
CA THR A 126 -4.17 6.73 -10.94
C THR A 126 -5.23 6.44 -12.00
N GLU A 127 -4.94 6.86 -13.24
CA GLU A 127 -5.79 6.59 -14.40
C GLU A 127 -5.93 5.07 -14.63
N GLY A 128 -7.15 4.64 -14.98
CA GLY A 128 -7.48 3.22 -15.18
C GLY A 128 -7.98 2.50 -13.93
N ILE A 129 -7.86 3.07 -12.74
CA ILE A 129 -8.48 2.54 -11.53
C ILE A 129 -9.93 3.01 -11.45
N SER A 130 -10.84 2.06 -11.23
CA SER A 130 -12.26 2.37 -11.12
C SER A 130 -12.55 3.14 -9.83
N VAL A 131 -13.08 4.34 -9.98
CA VAL A 131 -13.51 5.20 -8.88
C VAL A 131 -15.04 5.35 -8.92
N LYS A 132 -15.67 5.30 -7.77
CA LYS A 132 -17.11 5.58 -7.61
C LYS A 132 -17.30 6.56 -6.46
N GLU A 133 -17.86 7.71 -6.79
CA GLU A 133 -18.27 8.70 -5.81
C GLU A 133 -19.71 8.40 -5.36
N GLU A 134 -19.89 8.12 -4.08
CA GLU A 134 -21.19 7.83 -3.49
C GLU A 134 -21.21 8.30 -2.02
N LYS A 135 -22.32 8.91 -1.61
CA LYS A 135 -22.53 9.28 -0.21
C LYS A 135 -23.07 8.08 0.56
N LEU A 136 -22.26 7.56 1.46
CA LEU A 136 -22.61 6.44 2.33
C LEU A 136 -23.18 6.97 3.66
N THR A 137 -24.46 6.75 3.91
CA THR A 137 -25.16 7.31 5.08
C THR A 137 -25.51 6.26 6.14
N ASP A 138 -25.60 5.00 5.75
CA ASP A 138 -26.00 3.88 6.60
C ASP A 138 -25.26 2.59 6.22
N GLY A 139 -25.32 1.57 7.08
CA GLY A 139 -24.67 0.28 6.85
C GLY A 139 -25.16 -0.43 5.58
N ALA A 140 -26.42 -0.23 5.19
CA ALA A 140 -26.98 -0.83 3.98
C ALA A 140 -26.34 -0.24 2.71
N SER A 141 -26.09 1.07 2.69
CA SER A 141 -25.40 1.75 1.58
C SER A 141 -23.94 1.28 1.49
N VAL A 142 -23.25 1.12 2.62
CA VAL A 142 -21.87 0.60 2.65
C VAL A 142 -21.82 -0.83 2.10
N VAL A 143 -22.71 -1.72 2.55
CA VAL A 143 -22.80 -3.11 2.07
C VAL A 143 -23.10 -3.16 0.57
N LYS A 144 -23.99 -2.30 0.09
CA LYS A 144 -24.31 -2.20 -1.34
C LYS A 144 -23.10 -1.76 -2.16
N ALA A 145 -22.36 -0.75 -1.68
CA ALA A 145 -21.14 -0.29 -2.36
C ALA A 145 -20.08 -1.39 -2.43
N LEU A 146 -19.85 -2.12 -1.33
CA LEU A 146 -18.91 -3.25 -1.29
C LEU A 146 -19.33 -4.40 -2.22
N ARG A 147 -20.64 -4.69 -2.33
CA ARG A 147 -21.15 -5.69 -3.28
C ARG A 147 -20.85 -5.30 -4.72
N VAL A 148 -21.16 -4.06 -5.09
CA VAL A 148 -20.90 -3.58 -6.46
C VAL A 148 -19.38 -3.65 -6.78
N ALA A 149 -18.52 -3.30 -5.82
CA ALA A 149 -17.07 -3.42 -6.00
C ALA A 149 -16.64 -4.89 -6.14
N SER A 150 -17.16 -5.78 -5.29
CA SER A 150 -16.86 -7.21 -5.36
C SER A 150 -17.36 -7.85 -6.67
N ASP A 151 -18.58 -7.54 -7.09
CA ASP A 151 -19.16 -8.06 -8.34
C ASP A 151 -18.34 -7.60 -9.57
N LYS A 152 -17.77 -6.39 -9.52
CA LYS A 152 -16.87 -5.92 -10.56
C LYS A 152 -15.55 -6.69 -10.56
N MET A 153 -14.95 -6.94 -9.39
CA MET A 153 -13.76 -7.76 -9.28
C MET A 153 -14.01 -9.20 -9.73
N ASP A 154 -15.20 -9.75 -9.47
CA ASP A 154 -15.60 -11.08 -9.94
C ASP A 154 -15.68 -11.11 -11.48
N ASN A 155 -16.23 -10.07 -12.11
CA ASN A 155 -16.26 -9.95 -13.56
C ASN A 155 -14.86 -9.74 -14.20
N ASP A 156 -13.96 -9.11 -13.48
CA ASP A 156 -12.57 -8.90 -13.89
C ASP A 156 -11.67 -10.11 -13.52
N GLU A 157 -12.26 -11.23 -13.05
CA GLU A 157 -11.60 -12.49 -12.69
C GLU A 157 -10.52 -12.34 -11.60
N VAL A 158 -10.68 -11.36 -10.70
CA VAL A 158 -9.77 -11.17 -9.56
C VAL A 158 -10.07 -12.20 -8.47
N ALA A 159 -9.07 -12.99 -8.10
CA ALA A 159 -9.19 -14.00 -7.06
C ALA A 159 -9.58 -13.39 -5.70
N GLU A 160 -10.52 -14.02 -4.96
CA GLU A 160 -10.97 -13.52 -3.64
C GLU A 160 -9.83 -13.46 -2.63
N GLU A 161 -8.88 -14.39 -2.71
CA GLU A 161 -7.72 -14.51 -1.81
C GLU A 161 -6.77 -13.29 -1.92
N SER A 162 -6.80 -12.57 -3.03
CA SER A 162 -5.96 -11.39 -3.28
C SER A 162 -6.64 -10.07 -2.96
N ARG A 163 -7.91 -10.08 -2.50
CA ARG A 163 -8.67 -8.85 -2.26
C ARG A 163 -8.41 -8.30 -0.87
N ILE A 164 -7.96 -7.07 -0.84
CA ILE A 164 -7.69 -6.33 0.40
C ILE A 164 -8.69 -5.18 0.49
N LEU A 165 -9.34 -5.04 1.65
CA LEU A 165 -10.26 -3.95 1.92
C LEU A 165 -9.63 -2.95 2.89
N PHE A 166 -9.39 -1.73 2.44
CA PHE A 166 -9.10 -0.59 3.31
C PHE A 166 -10.39 0.14 3.61
N ILE A 167 -10.76 0.22 4.88
CA ILE A 167 -12.04 0.81 5.29
C ILE A 167 -11.86 1.74 6.50
N VAL A 168 -12.61 2.84 6.50
CA VAL A 168 -12.68 3.72 7.67
C VAL A 168 -13.47 3.02 8.78
N GLY A 169 -12.99 3.15 10.03
CA GLY A 169 -13.60 2.47 11.17
C GLY A 169 -15.09 2.76 11.36
N SER A 170 -15.55 3.98 11.07
CA SER A 170 -16.98 4.35 11.16
C SER A 170 -17.86 3.55 10.20
N TYR A 171 -17.42 3.31 8.97
CA TYR A 171 -18.18 2.51 8.02
C TYR A 171 -18.23 1.03 8.40
N LEU A 172 -17.13 0.52 8.98
CA LEU A 172 -17.11 -0.85 9.47
C LEU A 172 -18.09 -1.01 10.64
N SER A 173 -18.12 -0.08 11.60
CA SER A 173 -19.09 -0.08 12.70
C SER A 173 -20.52 -0.01 12.19
N MET A 174 -20.83 0.77 11.15
CA MET A 174 -22.16 0.80 10.53
C MET A 174 -22.59 -0.56 9.97
N ILE A 175 -21.64 -1.37 9.49
CA ILE A 175 -21.92 -2.74 9.01
C ILE A 175 -22.11 -3.68 10.22
N GLU A 176 -21.29 -3.53 11.26
CA GLU A 176 -21.36 -4.35 12.48
C GLU A 176 -22.66 -4.12 13.26
N ASP A 177 -23.19 -2.90 13.24
CA ASP A 177 -24.47 -2.54 13.86
C ASP A 177 -25.71 -3.09 13.13
N MET A 178 -25.51 -3.59 11.89
CA MET A 178 -26.61 -4.23 11.16
C MET A 178 -26.91 -5.63 11.72
N ASP A 179 -28.17 -5.86 12.04
CA ASP A 179 -28.65 -7.10 12.69
C ASP A 179 -28.71 -8.32 11.76
N THR A 180 -28.29 -8.19 10.51
CA THR A 180 -28.42 -9.25 9.51
C THR A 180 -27.11 -9.98 9.23
N THR A 181 -27.04 -11.27 9.56
CA THR A 181 -25.94 -12.18 9.23
C THR A 181 -25.56 -12.16 7.75
N LYS A 182 -26.53 -11.91 6.86
CA LYS A 182 -26.31 -11.81 5.40
C LYS A 182 -25.48 -10.58 5.01
N SER A 183 -25.59 -9.48 5.75
CA SER A 183 -24.83 -8.27 5.47
C SER A 183 -23.37 -8.41 5.88
N LYS A 184 -23.10 -9.14 6.96
CA LYS A 184 -21.73 -9.41 7.44
C LYS A 184 -20.94 -10.31 6.49
N LYS A 185 -21.61 -11.22 5.78
CA LYS A 185 -20.96 -12.11 4.79
C LYS A 185 -20.27 -11.39 3.63
N ILE A 186 -20.58 -10.13 3.38
CA ILE A 186 -19.84 -9.38 2.36
C ILE A 186 -18.37 -9.16 2.75
N LEU A 187 -18.09 -9.10 4.03
CA LEU A 187 -16.73 -8.93 4.54
C LEU A 187 -15.88 -10.21 4.32
N ASP A 188 -16.53 -11.38 4.27
CA ASP A 188 -15.85 -12.66 4.03
C ASP A 188 -15.28 -12.79 2.61
N LYS A 189 -15.73 -11.93 1.68
CA LYS A 189 -15.19 -11.85 0.31
C LYS A 189 -13.83 -11.15 0.20
N PHE A 190 -13.32 -10.62 1.29
CA PHE A 190 -12.03 -9.96 1.35
C PHE A 190 -11.08 -10.77 2.24
N SER A 191 -9.91 -11.10 1.73
CA SER A 191 -8.91 -11.87 2.47
C SER A 191 -8.35 -11.10 3.67
N THR A 192 -8.25 -9.79 3.53
CA THR A 192 -7.70 -8.92 4.58
C THR A 192 -8.50 -7.62 4.67
N ILE A 193 -8.89 -7.26 5.89
CA ILE A 193 -9.60 -6.00 6.17
C ILE A 193 -8.73 -5.13 7.06
N ILE A 194 -8.38 -3.95 6.57
CA ILE A 194 -7.50 -3.01 7.26
C ILE A 194 -8.30 -1.77 7.62
N LYS A 195 -8.44 -1.54 8.93
CA LYS A 195 -9.06 -0.31 9.47
C LYS A 195 -8.09 0.85 9.36
N MET A 196 -8.51 1.91 8.69
CA MET A 196 -7.73 3.14 8.57
C MET A 196 -8.44 4.33 9.22
N PRO A 197 -7.69 5.25 9.84
CA PRO A 197 -8.24 6.54 10.26
C PRO A 197 -8.69 7.37 9.05
N GLN A 198 -9.78 8.13 9.21
CA GLN A 198 -10.28 9.03 8.17
C GLN A 198 -9.19 9.98 7.64
N SER A 199 -8.29 10.46 8.52
CA SER A 199 -7.21 11.37 8.17
C SER A 199 -6.13 10.77 7.24
N ARG A 200 -6.09 9.45 7.09
CA ARG A 200 -5.15 8.74 6.19
C ARG A 200 -5.83 8.26 4.90
N MET A 201 -7.15 8.36 4.82
CA MET A 201 -7.88 8.03 3.60
C MET A 201 -7.91 9.24 2.68
N TYR A 202 -7.78 8.99 1.38
CA TYR A 202 -7.98 10.02 0.38
C TYR A 202 -9.47 10.37 0.29
N THR A 203 -9.78 11.63 0.40
CA THR A 203 -11.13 12.20 0.24
C THR A 203 -11.13 13.26 -0.83
#